data_f5d7d27862db43693f4e07fb9ea697d7
#
_entry.id   f5d7d27862db43693f4e07fb9ea697d7
#
_cell.length_a   1.000
_cell.length_b   1.000
_cell.length_c   1.000
_cell.angle_alpha   90.00
_cell.angle_beta   90.00
_cell.angle_gamma   90.00
#
_symmetry.space_group_name_H-M   'P 1'
#
loop_
_entity.id
_entity.type
_entity.pdbx_description
1 polymer ?
#
loop_
_entity_poly.entity_id
_entity_poly.type
_entity_poly.pdbx_seq_one_letter_code
_entity_poly.pdbx_strand_id
1 'polypeptide(L)'
;MIIGSISENLNIEQRVAITPDIIKKYKSLGLEVHLTKNYAAHLGISDKEYEAQGANFFAEDEIISNSNVILQMNILSDVNLNKLKEKQILIGVL
;
A
#
# COMPACT_ATOMS: atom_id res chain seq x y z
N MET A 1 -10.09 -1.83 10.23
CA MET A 1 -9.52 -2.59 9.10
C MET A 1 -8.35 -1.81 8.50
N ILE A 2 -7.30 -2.51 8.12
CA ILE A 2 -6.08 -1.92 7.58
C ILE A 2 -5.95 -2.27 6.11
N ILE A 3 -5.79 -1.25 5.26
CA ILE A 3 -5.43 -1.41 3.86
C ILE A 3 -3.96 -1.09 3.74
N GLY A 4 -3.17 -2.02 3.25
CA GLY A 4 -1.74 -1.83 3.06
C GLY A 4 -1.35 -1.88 1.59
N SER A 5 -0.29 -1.18 1.25
CA SER A 5 0.32 -1.24 -0.08
C SER A 5 1.81 -1.00 0.06
N ILE A 6 2.60 -1.83 -0.60
CA ILE A 6 4.06 -1.67 -0.61
C ILE A 6 4.49 -1.06 -1.93
N SER A 7 5.72 -0.55 -1.96
CA SER A 7 6.28 0.02 -3.19
C SER A 7 6.28 -1.01 -4.31
N GLU A 8 5.87 -0.59 -5.51
CA GLU A 8 5.90 -1.44 -6.70
C GLU A 8 7.34 -1.64 -7.18
N ASN A 9 7.56 -2.69 -7.96
CA ASN A 9 8.82 -2.86 -8.66
C ASN A 9 8.85 -1.88 -9.83
N LEU A 10 9.61 -0.81 -9.72
CA LEU A 10 9.62 0.28 -10.69
C LEU A 10 10.17 -0.12 -12.06
N ASN A 11 10.86 -1.24 -12.16
CA ASN A 11 11.29 -1.77 -13.45
C ASN A 11 10.15 -2.38 -14.25
N ILE A 12 9.06 -2.73 -13.58
CA ILE A 12 7.90 -3.39 -14.17
C ILE A 12 6.69 -2.47 -14.17
N GLU A 13 6.46 -1.73 -13.09
CA GLU A 13 5.25 -0.94 -12.90
C GLU A 13 5.59 0.39 -12.25
N GLN A 14 5.22 1.50 -12.89
CA GLN A 14 5.43 2.83 -12.33
C GLN A 14 4.16 3.44 -11.72
N ARG A 15 3.01 2.83 -11.94
CA ARG A 15 1.77 3.28 -11.33
C ARG A 15 1.71 2.83 -9.87
N VAL A 16 0.93 3.53 -9.07
CA VAL A 16 0.71 3.17 -7.67
C VAL A 16 -0.76 2.81 -7.46
N ALA A 17 -1.02 1.86 -6.58
CA ALA A 17 -2.38 1.41 -6.30
C ALA A 17 -3.17 2.42 -5.47
N ILE A 18 -2.48 3.20 -4.63
CA ILE A 18 -3.11 4.16 -3.73
C ILE A 18 -2.54 5.56 -4.00
N THR A 19 -3.42 6.51 -4.32
CA THR A 19 -3.06 7.92 -4.46
C THR A 19 -3.49 8.69 -3.20
N PRO A 20 -2.93 9.89 -2.94
CA PRO A 20 -3.31 10.65 -1.75
C PRO A 20 -4.82 10.94 -1.66
N ASP A 21 -5.47 11.19 -2.78
CA ASP A 21 -6.91 11.48 -2.81
C ASP A 21 -7.75 10.34 -2.27
N ILE A 22 -7.36 9.12 -2.58
CA ILE A 22 -8.13 7.95 -2.18
C ILE A 22 -7.99 7.63 -0.69
N ILE A 23 -6.88 8.06 -0.08
CA ILE A 23 -6.65 7.86 1.34
C ILE A 23 -7.74 8.56 2.16
N LYS A 24 -8.07 9.78 1.78
CA LYS A 24 -9.12 10.54 2.45
C LYS A 24 -10.44 9.76 2.43
N LYS A 25 -10.75 9.13 1.30
CA LYS A 25 -11.95 8.33 1.13
C LYS A 25 -11.94 7.10 2.04
N TYR A 26 -10.81 6.39 2.10
CA TYR A 26 -10.68 5.23 2.98
C TYR A 26 -10.79 5.61 4.45
N LYS A 27 -10.18 6.71 4.85
CA LYS A 27 -10.25 7.20 6.23
C LYS A 27 -11.69 7.54 6.61
N SER A 28 -12.47 8.12 5.71
CA SER A 28 -13.86 8.46 5.96
C SER A 28 -14.73 7.21 6.16
N LEU A 29 -14.28 6.07 5.66
CA LEU A 29 -14.94 4.77 5.84
C LEU A 29 -14.46 4.03 7.09
N GLY A 30 -13.60 4.63 7.89
CA GLY A 30 -13.06 4.01 9.10
C GLY A 30 -11.88 3.09 8.86
N LEU A 31 -11.24 3.17 7.68
CA LEU A 31 -10.09 2.33 7.33
C LEU A 31 -8.79 3.04 7.64
N GLU A 32 -7.76 2.27 8.01
CA GLU A 32 -6.40 2.78 8.13
C GLU A 32 -5.62 2.41 6.88
N VAL A 33 -4.72 3.30 6.44
CA VAL A 33 -3.88 3.07 5.26
C VAL A 33 -2.42 3.03 5.68
N HIS A 34 -1.76 1.92 5.38
CA HIS A 34 -0.34 1.70 5.69
C HIS A 34 0.46 1.59 4.40
N LEU A 35 1.52 2.37 4.28
CA LEU A 35 2.36 2.44 3.09
C LEU A 35 3.83 2.32 3.45
N THR A 36 4.67 1.92 2.50
CA THR A 36 6.12 1.98 2.66
C THR A 36 6.60 3.41 2.40
N LYS A 37 7.73 3.79 3.00
CA LYS A 37 8.35 5.10 2.74
C LYS A 37 8.70 5.24 1.27
N ASN A 38 8.61 6.46 0.77
CA ASN A 38 8.86 6.80 -0.64
C ASN A 38 7.95 6.04 -1.61
N TYR A 39 6.75 5.72 -1.16
CA TYR A 39 5.79 4.91 -1.92
C TYR A 39 5.57 5.41 -3.35
N ALA A 40 5.41 6.71 -3.54
CA ALA A 40 5.17 7.32 -4.85
C ALA A 40 6.18 8.41 -5.20
N ALA A 41 7.39 8.35 -4.63
CA ALA A 41 8.43 9.35 -4.87
C ALA A 41 8.78 9.47 -6.36
N HIS A 42 8.75 8.36 -7.09
CA HIS A 42 9.02 8.33 -8.53
C HIS A 42 7.98 9.09 -9.36
N LEU A 43 6.81 9.36 -8.80
CA LEU A 43 5.76 10.15 -9.45
C LEU A 43 5.76 11.60 -8.98
N GLY A 44 6.74 12.00 -8.17
CA GLY A 44 6.80 13.34 -7.61
C GLY A 44 5.86 13.55 -6.43
N ILE A 45 5.27 12.48 -5.89
CA ILE A 45 4.38 12.55 -4.73
C ILE A 45 5.20 12.22 -3.48
N SER A 46 5.28 13.16 -2.55
CA SER A 46 6.06 12.98 -1.33
C SER A 46 5.28 12.22 -0.26
N ASP A 47 6.01 11.62 0.69
CA ASP A 47 5.39 10.96 1.84
C ASP A 47 4.54 11.95 2.64
N LYS A 48 4.94 13.22 2.70
CA LYS A 48 4.18 14.25 3.40
C LYS A 48 2.78 14.46 2.83
N GLU A 49 2.62 14.32 1.53
CA GLU A 49 1.31 14.42 0.88
C GLU A 49 0.40 13.28 1.33
N TYR A 50 0.96 12.07 1.45
CA TYR A 50 0.21 10.93 1.97
C TYR A 50 -0.11 11.09 3.45
N GLU A 51 0.85 11.55 4.25
CA GLU A 51 0.62 11.80 5.67
C GLU A 51 -0.47 12.84 5.91
N ALA A 52 -0.49 13.89 5.10
CA ALA A 52 -1.50 14.94 5.19
C ALA A 52 -2.92 14.39 5.01
N GLN A 53 -3.07 13.30 4.25
CA GLN A 53 -4.35 12.64 4.05
C GLN A 53 -4.62 11.53 5.09
N GLY A 54 -3.65 11.24 5.95
CA GLY A 54 -3.83 10.31 7.05
C GLY A 54 -3.16 8.95 6.90
N ALA A 55 -2.27 8.78 5.93
CA ALA A 55 -1.53 7.54 5.76
C ALA A 55 -0.46 7.37 6.85
N ASN A 56 -0.18 6.12 7.21
CA ASN A 56 0.89 5.77 8.13
C ASN A 56 1.95 4.96 7.37
N PHE A 57 3.23 5.13 7.74
CA PHE A 57 4.33 4.47 7.07
C PHE A 57 4.97 3.42 7.95
N PHE A 58 5.23 2.25 7.36
CA PHE A 58 5.81 1.10 8.04
C PHE A 58 6.77 0.37 7.11
N ALA A 59 7.55 -0.54 7.66
CA ALA A 59 8.39 -1.41 6.86
C ALA A 59 7.52 -2.38 6.04
N GLU A 60 8.03 -2.82 4.90
CA GLU A 60 7.32 -3.71 3.99
C GLU A 60 6.77 -4.96 4.71
N ASP A 61 7.61 -5.60 5.53
CA ASP A 61 7.22 -6.80 6.26
C ASP A 61 6.07 -6.54 7.22
N GLU A 62 6.08 -5.40 7.88
CA GLU A 62 5.03 -5.02 8.82
C GLU A 62 3.71 -4.78 8.09
N ILE A 63 3.76 -4.14 6.92
CA ILE A 63 2.58 -3.88 6.13
C ILE A 63 1.95 -5.19 5.68
N ILE A 64 2.75 -6.11 5.16
CA ILE A 64 2.25 -7.40 4.68
C ILE A 64 1.65 -8.21 5.82
N SER A 65 2.29 -8.19 7.00
CA SER A 65 1.83 -8.98 8.14
C SER A 65 0.57 -8.43 8.79
N ASN A 66 0.40 -7.11 8.80
CA ASN A 66 -0.65 -6.46 9.59
C ASN A 66 -1.85 -5.99 8.78
N SER A 67 -1.75 -5.93 7.45
CA SER A 67 -2.85 -5.45 6.62
C SER A 67 -3.93 -6.51 6.46
N ASN A 68 -5.17 -6.09 6.53
CA ASN A 68 -6.32 -6.96 6.22
C ASN A 68 -6.50 -7.09 4.71
N VAL A 69 -6.25 -6.00 3.98
CA VAL A 69 -6.31 -5.96 2.53
C VAL A 69 -5.01 -5.38 2.01
N ILE A 70 -4.39 -6.05 1.06
CA ILE A 70 -3.18 -5.55 0.39
C ILE A 70 -3.54 -5.20 -1.04
N LEU A 71 -3.31 -3.94 -1.41
CA LEU A 71 -3.69 -3.40 -2.71
C LEU A 71 -2.43 -3.09 -3.52
N GLN A 72 -2.27 -3.74 -4.67
CA GLN A 72 -1.08 -3.60 -5.51
C GLN A 72 -1.46 -3.51 -6.99
N MET A 73 -0.58 -2.86 -7.78
CA MET A 73 -0.74 -2.84 -9.24
C MET A 73 -0.25 -4.14 -9.85
N ASN A 74 0.79 -4.73 -9.28
CA ASN A 74 1.34 -6.01 -9.71
C ASN A 74 1.28 -7.04 -8.58
N ILE A 75 1.40 -8.32 -8.96
CA ILE A 75 1.44 -9.41 -8.00
C ILE A 75 2.68 -9.28 -7.11
N LEU A 76 2.52 -9.54 -5.83
CA LEU A 76 3.64 -9.56 -4.89
C LEU A 76 4.66 -10.63 -5.29
N SER A 77 5.92 -10.42 -4.91
CA SER A 77 6.95 -11.44 -5.09
C SER A 77 6.58 -12.71 -4.32
N ASP A 78 7.15 -13.85 -4.72
CA ASP A 78 6.91 -15.13 -4.04
C ASP A 78 7.22 -15.04 -2.54
N VAL A 79 8.28 -14.32 -2.18
CA VAL A 79 8.66 -14.13 -0.78
C VAL A 79 7.55 -13.41 -0.02
N ASN A 80 7.00 -12.36 -0.60
CA ASN A 80 5.94 -11.59 0.03
C ASN A 80 4.61 -12.35 0.07
N LEU A 81 4.31 -13.14 -0.98
CA LEU A 81 3.12 -13.98 -0.98
C LEU A 81 3.17 -14.99 0.15
N ASN A 82 4.35 -15.55 0.45
CA ASN A 82 4.52 -16.52 1.52
C ASN A 82 4.35 -15.91 2.92
N LYS A 83 4.44 -14.57 3.04
CA LYS A 83 4.22 -13.87 4.31
C LYS A 83 2.75 -13.60 4.60
N LEU A 84 1.88 -13.81 3.63
CA LEU A 84 0.45 -13.56 3.81
C LEU A 84 -0.14 -14.58 4.79
N LYS A 85 -1.00 -14.08 5.66
CA LYS A 85 -1.72 -14.91 6.62
C LYS A 85 -3.08 -15.30 6.07
N GLU A 86 -3.67 -16.34 6.65
CA GLU A 86 -5.05 -16.68 6.35
C GLU A 86 -5.95 -15.46 6.60
N LYS A 87 -6.99 -15.31 5.81
CA LYS A 87 -7.97 -14.22 5.89
C LYS A 87 -7.46 -12.86 5.40
N GLN A 88 -6.21 -12.76 4.96
CA GLN A 88 -5.76 -11.55 4.26
C GLN A 88 -6.23 -11.59 2.81
N ILE A 89 -6.61 -10.42 2.30
CA ILE A 89 -7.07 -10.28 0.91
C ILE A 89 -6.03 -9.53 0.11
N LEU A 90 -5.60 -10.13 -1.00
CA LEU A 90 -4.69 -9.48 -1.95
C LEU A 90 -5.49 -9.08 -3.18
N ILE A 91 -5.48 -7.78 -3.50
CA ILE A 91 -6.15 -7.25 -4.68
C ILE A 91 -5.08 -6.71 -5.62
N GLY A 92 -5.01 -7.30 -6.81
CA GLY A 92 -4.16 -6.79 -7.88
C GLY A 92 -5.00 -5.96 -8.86
N VAL A 93 -4.45 -4.82 -9.28
CA VAL A 93 -5.07 -3.95 -10.27
C VAL A 93 -4.33 -4.16 -11.58
N LEU A 94 -5.00 -4.69 -12.57
CA LEU A 94 -4.42 -4.96 -13.89
C LEU A 94 -4.79 -3.88 -14.90
#